data_8e498784b026c922273f0bedccc89ea8
#
_entry.id   8e498784b026c922273f0bedccc89ea8
#
_cell.length_a   1.000
_cell.length_b   1.000
_cell.length_c   1.000
_cell.angle_alpha   90.00
_cell.angle_beta   90.00
_cell.angle_gamma   90.00
#
_symmetry.space_group_name_H-M   'P 1'
#
loop_
_entity.id
_entity.type
_entity.pdbx_description
1 polymer ?
#
loop_
_entity_poly.entity_id
_entity_poly.type
_entity_poly.pdbx_seq_one_letter_code
_entity_poly.pdbx_strand_id
1 'polypeptide(L)'
;VDRDGEARADRDAAPRADQDGAARAAGQDSAAQTGQDDAAAQMIEGLARLSEGTLPSRMGITVTAASAERVVGTMPVAGNIQPYGLLHGGASCVLAESLGSVGAALQAGPGRFAVGIEISATHHRAVAEGVVTGVATQVHGGRTTATYEIAISDDRGRRVCSARLTCLLREQVPPGGHDPGDVAAARE
;
A
#
# COMPACT_ATOMS: atom_id res chain seq x y z
N VAL A 1 -57.58 -22.48 58.58
CA VAL A 1 -56.62 -22.85 59.62
C VAL A 1 -55.22 -22.77 59.03
N ASP A 2 -54.57 -21.66 59.39
CA ASP A 2 -53.15 -21.38 59.67
C ASP A 2 -52.04 -22.26 59.02
N ARG A 3 -50.97 -21.70 58.44
CA ARG A 3 -49.87 -21.05 59.14
C ARG A 3 -48.84 -20.48 58.17
N ASP A 4 -48.41 -19.33 58.56
CA ASP A 4 -47.21 -18.57 58.20
C ASP A 4 -45.95 -19.38 57.90
N GLY A 5 -45.17 -18.86 56.93
CA GLY A 5 -43.79 -19.30 56.64
C GLY A 5 -43.10 -18.20 55.86
N GLU A 6 -42.60 -17.18 56.53
CA GLU A 6 -41.65 -16.20 55.97
C GLU A 6 -40.38 -16.88 55.52
N ALA A 7 -39.99 -16.71 54.28
CA ALA A 7 -38.65 -16.99 53.80
C ALA A 7 -37.99 -15.72 53.32
N ARG A 8 -36.91 -15.33 53.98
CA ARG A 8 -36.01 -14.21 53.75
C ARG A 8 -35.46 -14.23 52.35
N ALA A 9 -35.57 -13.08 51.67
CA ALA A 9 -34.86 -12.78 50.44
C ALA A 9 -33.34 -12.70 50.73
N ASP A 10 -32.56 -13.58 50.11
CA ASP A 10 -31.12 -13.48 50.01
C ASP A 10 -30.81 -12.49 48.91
N ARG A 11 -30.00 -11.47 49.20
CA ARG A 11 -29.63 -10.42 48.26
C ARG A 11 -28.47 -10.92 47.44
N ASP A 12 -28.71 -11.32 46.22
CA ASP A 12 -27.68 -11.56 45.19
C ASP A 12 -26.86 -10.28 44.98
N ALA A 13 -25.59 -10.36 45.40
CA ALA A 13 -24.59 -9.39 45.08
C ALA A 13 -24.17 -9.60 43.60
N ALA A 14 -24.50 -8.65 42.75
CA ALA A 14 -23.99 -8.63 41.37
C ALA A 14 -22.46 -8.64 41.35
N PRO A 15 -21.84 -9.43 40.47
CA PRO A 15 -20.40 -9.44 40.35
C PRO A 15 -19.89 -8.07 39.86
N ARG A 16 -18.91 -7.52 40.57
CA ARG A 16 -18.20 -6.30 40.13
C ARG A 16 -17.50 -6.60 38.82
N ALA A 17 -17.90 -5.89 37.77
CA ALA A 17 -17.21 -5.93 36.47
C ALA A 17 -15.74 -5.54 36.67
N ASP A 18 -14.85 -6.38 36.15
CA ASP A 18 -13.41 -6.17 36.17
C ASP A 18 -13.04 -4.99 35.23
N GLN A 19 -13.00 -3.78 35.77
CA GLN A 19 -12.64 -2.56 35.05
C GLN A 19 -11.14 -2.53 34.70
N ASP A 20 -10.30 -3.30 35.39
CA ASP A 20 -8.86 -3.37 35.14
C ASP A 20 -8.53 -4.21 33.91
N GLY A 21 -9.34 -5.19 33.55
CA GLY A 21 -9.19 -5.99 32.33
C GLY A 21 -9.43 -5.17 31.06
N ALA A 22 -10.43 -4.32 31.05
CA ALA A 22 -10.77 -3.49 29.89
C ALA A 22 -9.71 -2.39 29.60
N ALA A 23 -9.13 -1.81 30.66
CA ALA A 23 -8.07 -0.80 30.52
C ALA A 23 -6.75 -1.41 30.02
N ARG A 24 -6.43 -2.65 30.41
CA ARG A 24 -5.24 -3.38 29.91
C ARG A 24 -5.40 -3.80 28.46
N ALA A 25 -6.57 -4.27 28.04
CA ALA A 25 -6.84 -4.62 26.64
C ALA A 25 -6.75 -3.38 25.71
N ALA A 26 -7.34 -2.26 26.10
CA ALA A 26 -7.26 -1.01 25.31
C ALA A 26 -5.82 -0.46 25.20
N GLY A 27 -4.98 -0.64 26.23
CA GLY A 27 -3.57 -0.24 26.21
C GLY A 27 -2.72 -1.14 25.32
N GLN A 28 -3.01 -2.43 25.23
CA GLN A 28 -2.31 -3.37 24.35
C GLN A 28 -2.67 -3.16 22.89
N ASP A 29 -3.93 -2.89 22.57
CA ASP A 29 -4.37 -2.58 21.20
C ASP A 29 -3.76 -1.26 20.70
N SER A 30 -3.66 -0.25 21.56
CA SER A 30 -3.03 1.04 21.20
C SER A 30 -1.52 0.90 20.97
N ALA A 31 -0.81 0.12 21.77
CA ALA A 31 0.63 -0.11 21.60
C ALA A 31 0.94 -0.96 20.35
N ALA A 32 0.09 -1.94 20.03
CA ALA A 32 0.20 -2.75 18.82
C ALA A 32 -0.06 -1.90 17.56
N GLN A 33 -1.01 -0.99 17.62
CA GLN A 33 -1.37 -0.09 16.54
C GLN A 33 -0.25 0.94 16.25
N THR A 34 0.32 1.56 17.29
CA THR A 34 1.49 2.45 17.16
C THR A 34 2.70 1.74 16.56
N GLY A 35 3.00 0.51 16.96
CA GLY A 35 4.10 -0.28 16.39
C GLY A 35 3.89 -0.66 14.91
N GLN A 36 2.65 -0.90 14.49
CA GLN A 36 2.33 -1.14 13.08
C GLN A 36 2.43 0.12 12.23
N ASP A 37 2.01 1.26 12.75
CA ASP A 37 2.10 2.56 12.07
C ASP A 37 3.57 2.98 11.89
N ASP A 38 4.43 2.77 12.88
CA ASP A 38 5.87 3.04 12.81
C ASP A 38 6.56 2.14 11.78
N ALA A 39 6.24 0.85 11.74
CA ALA A 39 6.80 -0.08 10.76
C ALA A 39 6.37 0.26 9.32
N ALA A 40 5.11 0.66 9.13
CA ALA A 40 4.61 1.13 7.83
C ALA A 40 5.30 2.41 7.39
N ALA A 41 5.51 3.37 8.29
CA ALA A 41 6.23 4.61 8.00
C ALA A 41 7.69 4.34 7.60
N GLN A 42 8.40 3.47 8.31
CA GLN A 42 9.77 3.06 7.99
C GLN A 42 9.87 2.37 6.63
N MET A 43 8.89 1.52 6.29
CA MET A 43 8.83 0.88 4.97
C MET A 43 8.68 1.93 3.86
N ILE A 44 7.77 2.89 4.01
CA ILE A 44 7.54 3.95 3.03
C ILE A 44 8.79 4.81 2.85
N GLU A 45 9.47 5.16 3.94
CA GLU A 45 10.73 5.89 3.89
C GLU A 45 11.83 5.11 3.18
N GLY A 46 11.95 3.81 3.44
CA GLY A 46 12.85 2.91 2.71
C GLY A 46 12.56 2.87 1.20
N LEU A 47 11.29 2.75 0.80
CA LEU A 47 10.86 2.80 -0.60
C LEU A 47 11.20 4.15 -1.25
N ALA A 48 11.02 5.26 -0.54
CA ALA A 48 11.36 6.59 -1.03
C ALA A 48 12.88 6.71 -1.30
N ARG A 49 13.72 6.26 -0.38
CA ARG A 49 15.18 6.23 -0.55
C ARG A 49 15.61 5.37 -1.73
N LEU A 50 15.06 4.17 -1.90
CA LEU A 50 15.34 3.29 -3.04
C LEU A 50 14.91 3.92 -4.38
N SER A 51 13.92 4.80 -4.36
CA SER A 51 13.41 5.47 -5.56
C SER A 51 14.24 6.68 -5.98
N GLU A 52 15.15 7.19 -5.15
CA GLU A 52 15.96 8.37 -5.47
C GLU A 52 16.76 8.23 -6.77
N GLY A 53 16.70 9.25 -7.62
CA GLY A 53 17.38 9.28 -8.92
C GLY A 53 16.79 8.33 -9.97
N THR A 54 15.73 7.59 -9.66
CA THR A 54 15.00 6.72 -10.59
C THR A 54 13.91 7.46 -11.34
N LEU A 55 13.27 6.82 -12.32
CA LEU A 55 12.16 7.41 -13.07
C LEU A 55 10.98 7.81 -12.17
N PRO A 56 10.49 6.96 -11.24
CA PRO A 56 9.42 7.34 -10.33
C PRO A 56 9.70 8.65 -9.56
N SER A 57 10.91 8.83 -9.00
CA SER A 57 11.22 10.04 -8.26
C SER A 57 11.27 11.28 -9.15
N ARG A 58 11.78 11.16 -10.40
CA ARG A 58 11.79 12.27 -11.37
C ARG A 58 10.39 12.71 -11.77
N MET A 59 9.43 11.80 -11.74
CA MET A 59 8.02 12.09 -12.04
C MET A 59 7.23 12.54 -10.80
N GLY A 60 7.87 12.62 -9.62
CA GLY A 60 7.23 13.00 -8.36
C GLY A 60 6.26 11.94 -7.83
N ILE A 61 6.47 10.67 -8.20
CA ILE A 61 5.66 9.56 -7.67
C ILE A 61 6.06 9.31 -6.21
N THR A 62 5.06 9.31 -5.34
CA THR A 62 5.23 9.07 -3.90
C THR A 62 4.31 7.93 -3.48
N VAL A 63 4.89 6.87 -2.89
CA VAL A 63 4.12 5.80 -2.26
C VAL A 63 3.65 6.28 -0.89
N THR A 64 2.36 6.13 -0.60
CA THR A 64 1.74 6.59 0.66
C THR A 64 1.25 5.45 1.54
N ALA A 65 1.03 4.27 0.97
CA ALA A 65 0.75 3.04 1.70
C ALA A 65 1.21 1.83 0.88
N ALA A 66 1.77 0.81 1.53
CA ALA A 66 2.28 -0.38 0.84
C ALA A 66 2.09 -1.66 1.67
N SER A 67 1.48 -2.66 1.04
CA SER A 67 1.51 -4.07 1.41
C SER A 67 1.59 -4.92 0.14
N ALA A 68 1.77 -6.23 0.29
CA ALA A 68 1.75 -7.13 -0.86
C ALA A 68 0.40 -7.10 -1.60
N GLU A 69 -0.71 -6.93 -0.87
CA GLU A 69 -2.07 -6.94 -1.39
C GLU A 69 -2.50 -5.59 -1.98
N ARG A 70 -1.93 -4.49 -1.44
CA ARG A 70 -2.39 -3.16 -1.82
C ARG A 70 -1.29 -2.11 -1.67
N VAL A 71 -1.06 -1.35 -2.75
CA VAL A 71 -0.14 -0.21 -2.76
C VAL A 71 -0.88 1.05 -3.21
N VAL A 72 -0.66 2.14 -2.49
CA VAL A 72 -1.22 3.46 -2.83
C VAL A 72 -0.09 4.44 -3.04
N GLY A 73 -0.23 5.28 -4.06
CA GLY A 73 0.72 6.35 -4.30
C GLY A 73 0.11 7.45 -5.14
N THR A 74 0.80 8.56 -5.18
CA THR A 74 0.37 9.78 -5.86
C THR A 74 1.40 10.23 -6.88
N MET A 75 0.96 11.00 -7.88
CA MET A 75 1.81 11.65 -8.88
C MET A 75 1.23 13.01 -9.26
N PRO A 76 2.02 14.11 -9.26
CA PRO A 76 1.56 15.40 -9.74
C PRO A 76 1.30 15.35 -11.25
N VAL A 77 0.32 16.10 -11.72
CA VAL A 77 0.10 16.31 -13.16
C VAL A 77 1.17 17.24 -13.74
N ALA A 78 1.55 18.26 -12.96
CA ALA A 78 2.62 19.20 -13.33
C ALA A 78 3.93 18.47 -13.60
N GLY A 79 4.57 18.75 -14.73
CA GLY A 79 5.79 18.07 -15.16
C GLY A 79 5.57 16.74 -15.88
N ASN A 80 4.36 16.17 -15.83
CA ASN A 80 4.00 14.87 -16.42
C ASN A 80 2.96 15.03 -17.54
N ILE A 81 2.97 16.15 -18.24
CA ILE A 81 1.99 16.51 -19.27
C ILE A 81 2.45 16.13 -20.68
N GLN A 82 1.49 15.97 -21.57
CA GLN A 82 1.67 15.89 -23.00
C GLN A 82 1.55 17.30 -23.66
N PRO A 83 1.87 17.46 -24.97
CA PRO A 83 1.86 18.77 -25.63
C PRO A 83 0.53 19.54 -25.56
N TYR A 84 -0.58 18.87 -25.29
CA TYR A 84 -1.90 19.50 -25.12
C TYR A 84 -2.16 20.02 -23.69
N GLY A 85 -1.16 19.99 -22.79
CA GLY A 85 -1.32 20.43 -21.40
C GLY A 85 -2.09 19.47 -20.50
N LEU A 86 -2.30 18.24 -20.93
CA LEU A 86 -3.00 17.19 -20.17
C LEU A 86 -2.01 16.16 -19.65
N LEU A 87 -2.37 15.46 -18.59
CA LEU A 87 -1.59 14.32 -18.08
C LEU A 87 -1.27 13.35 -19.21
N HIS A 88 0.01 13.04 -19.37
CA HIS A 88 0.47 12.11 -20.39
C HIS A 88 0.04 10.68 -20.05
N GLY A 89 -0.53 9.96 -21.02
CA GLY A 89 -0.93 8.56 -20.80
C GLY A 89 0.22 7.66 -20.34
N GLY A 90 1.42 7.84 -20.91
CA GLY A 90 2.63 7.14 -20.45
C GLY A 90 2.98 7.44 -19.01
N ALA A 91 2.70 8.64 -18.49
CA ALA A 91 2.91 8.94 -17.06
C ALA A 91 1.98 8.11 -16.16
N SER A 92 0.72 7.93 -16.60
CA SER A 92 -0.20 7.01 -15.90
C SER A 92 0.29 5.56 -15.93
N CYS A 93 0.90 5.11 -17.04
CA CYS A 93 1.51 3.78 -17.11
C CYS A 93 2.68 3.65 -16.14
N VAL A 94 3.56 4.65 -16.05
CA VAL A 94 4.70 4.63 -15.09
C VAL A 94 4.20 4.59 -13.66
N LEU A 95 3.18 5.38 -13.29
CA LEU A 95 2.56 5.32 -11.96
C LEU A 95 2.01 3.91 -11.68
N ALA A 96 1.27 3.34 -12.63
CA ALA A 96 0.68 2.01 -12.49
C ALA A 96 1.76 0.93 -12.32
N GLU A 97 2.80 0.95 -13.16
CA GLU A 97 3.91 0.01 -13.10
C GLU A 97 4.70 0.14 -11.80
N SER A 98 4.98 1.37 -11.36
CA SER A 98 5.70 1.61 -10.10
C SER A 98 4.96 1.04 -8.90
N LEU A 99 3.66 1.30 -8.77
CA LEU A 99 2.87 0.80 -7.65
C LEU A 99 2.71 -0.73 -7.67
N GLY A 100 2.41 -1.30 -8.83
CA GLY A 100 2.29 -2.75 -8.98
C GLY A 100 3.62 -3.48 -8.75
N SER A 101 4.75 -2.90 -9.17
CA SER A 101 6.09 -3.46 -8.93
C SER A 101 6.47 -3.43 -7.45
N VAL A 102 6.11 -2.38 -6.71
CA VAL A 102 6.30 -2.33 -5.25
C VAL A 102 5.50 -3.46 -4.58
N GLY A 103 4.23 -3.64 -4.92
CA GLY A 103 3.42 -4.74 -4.40
C GLY A 103 4.01 -6.11 -4.74
N ALA A 104 4.48 -6.29 -5.99
CA ALA A 104 5.10 -7.53 -6.43
C ALA A 104 6.43 -7.82 -5.74
N ALA A 105 7.24 -6.80 -5.43
CA ALA A 105 8.47 -6.94 -4.65
C ALA A 105 8.18 -7.36 -3.21
N LEU A 106 7.15 -6.75 -2.57
CA LEU A 106 6.69 -7.16 -1.24
C LEU A 106 6.15 -8.59 -1.24
N GLN A 107 5.39 -8.99 -2.27
CA GLN A 107 4.92 -10.37 -2.47
C GLN A 107 6.08 -11.36 -2.66
N ALA A 108 7.14 -10.96 -3.37
CA ALA A 108 8.30 -11.80 -3.59
C ALA A 108 9.04 -12.13 -2.29
N GLY A 109 9.08 -11.17 -1.35
CA GLY A 109 9.77 -11.29 -0.08
C GLY A 109 11.29 -11.09 -0.18
N PRO A 110 12.00 -11.18 0.95
CA PRO A 110 13.45 -10.93 1.04
C PRO A 110 14.26 -11.80 0.08
N GLY A 111 15.31 -11.22 -0.52
CA GLY A 111 16.23 -11.91 -1.44
C GLY A 111 15.63 -12.26 -2.81
N ARG A 112 14.46 -11.75 -3.13
CA ARG A 112 13.81 -11.94 -4.43
C ARG A 112 13.44 -10.61 -5.05
N PHE A 113 13.31 -10.60 -6.38
CA PHE A 113 13.07 -9.41 -7.20
C PHE A 113 11.80 -9.58 -8.03
N ALA A 114 11.10 -8.49 -8.25
CA ALA A 114 9.98 -8.42 -9.17
C ALA A 114 10.40 -7.68 -10.44
N VAL A 115 10.04 -8.24 -11.60
CA VAL A 115 10.30 -7.63 -12.92
C VAL A 115 8.99 -7.59 -13.69
N GLY A 116 8.55 -6.41 -14.10
CA GLY A 116 7.37 -6.24 -14.95
C GLY A 116 7.58 -6.92 -16.30
N ILE A 117 6.62 -7.72 -16.73
CA ILE A 117 6.64 -8.43 -18.01
C ILE A 117 5.49 -8.05 -18.93
N GLU A 118 4.43 -7.45 -18.40
CA GLU A 118 3.30 -6.97 -19.18
C GLU A 118 2.59 -5.85 -18.42
N ILE A 119 2.30 -4.74 -19.10
CA ILE A 119 1.42 -3.68 -18.62
C ILE A 119 0.41 -3.33 -19.70
N SER A 120 -0.85 -3.22 -19.32
CA SER A 120 -1.91 -2.67 -20.15
C SER A 120 -2.62 -1.54 -19.42
N ALA A 121 -3.05 -0.51 -20.16
CA ALA A 121 -3.71 0.66 -19.60
C ALA A 121 -4.78 1.22 -20.54
N THR A 122 -5.90 1.61 -19.95
CA THR A 122 -6.98 2.33 -20.65
C THR A 122 -7.19 3.67 -19.97
N HIS A 123 -7.06 4.76 -20.74
CA HIS A 123 -7.25 6.12 -20.26
C HIS A 123 -8.70 6.55 -20.50
N HIS A 124 -9.39 6.96 -19.42
CA HIS A 124 -10.82 7.26 -19.46
C HIS A 124 -11.11 8.75 -19.40
N ARG A 125 -10.20 9.55 -18.81
CA ARG A 125 -10.45 10.96 -18.51
C ARG A 125 -9.17 11.78 -18.62
N ALA A 126 -9.29 12.93 -19.27
CA ALA A 126 -8.24 13.94 -19.29
C ALA A 126 -8.15 14.68 -17.95
N VAL A 127 -6.91 14.96 -17.51
CA VAL A 127 -6.60 15.74 -16.31
C VAL A 127 -5.55 16.77 -16.69
N ALA A 128 -5.79 18.06 -16.38
CA ALA A 128 -4.91 19.15 -16.73
C ALA A 128 -4.05 19.66 -15.56
N GLU A 129 -4.48 19.42 -14.33
CA GLU A 129 -3.84 19.94 -13.11
C GLU A 129 -4.10 19.05 -11.91
N GLY A 130 -3.46 19.37 -10.76
CA GLY A 130 -3.66 18.67 -9.51
C GLY A 130 -2.78 17.44 -9.39
N VAL A 131 -3.24 16.45 -8.64
CA VAL A 131 -2.57 15.21 -8.32
C VAL A 131 -3.45 14.03 -8.69
N VAL A 132 -2.87 13.00 -9.26
CA VAL A 132 -3.56 11.72 -9.45
C VAL A 132 -3.12 10.72 -8.39
N THR A 133 -4.07 9.93 -7.90
CA THR A 133 -3.83 8.84 -6.93
C THR A 133 -4.02 7.50 -7.62
N GLY A 134 -3.01 6.66 -7.54
CA GLY A 134 -3.03 5.28 -7.99
C GLY A 134 -3.26 4.33 -6.81
N VAL A 135 -4.06 3.31 -7.02
CA VAL A 135 -4.28 2.20 -6.08
C VAL A 135 -4.04 0.91 -6.84
N ALA A 136 -2.96 0.21 -6.54
CA ALA A 136 -2.68 -1.13 -7.03
C ALA A 136 -3.26 -2.15 -6.05
N THR A 137 -4.05 -3.09 -6.55
CA THR A 137 -4.67 -4.18 -5.78
C THR A 137 -4.23 -5.51 -6.38
N GLN A 138 -3.75 -6.42 -5.55
CA GLN A 138 -3.32 -7.74 -5.98
C GLN A 138 -4.51 -8.57 -6.48
N VAL A 139 -4.39 -9.09 -7.69
CA VAL A 139 -5.36 -10.02 -8.31
C VAL A 139 -4.84 -11.45 -8.20
N HIS A 140 -3.52 -11.60 -8.29
CA HIS A 140 -2.85 -12.89 -8.16
C HIS A 140 -1.49 -12.70 -7.49
N GLY A 141 -1.20 -13.52 -6.47
CA GLY A 141 0.09 -13.59 -5.79
C GLY A 141 0.57 -15.04 -5.72
N GLY A 142 1.37 -15.47 -6.70
CA GLY A 142 1.95 -16.79 -6.79
C GLY A 142 3.43 -16.83 -6.44
N ARG A 143 4.04 -18.00 -6.56
CA ARG A 143 5.48 -18.20 -6.31
C ARG A 143 6.37 -17.58 -7.39
N THR A 144 5.90 -17.54 -8.63
CA THR A 144 6.69 -17.12 -9.81
C THR A 144 6.15 -15.87 -10.48
N THR A 145 4.89 -15.53 -10.25
CA THR A 145 4.22 -14.37 -10.85
C THR A 145 3.32 -13.70 -9.84
N ALA A 146 3.18 -12.38 -9.98
CA ALA A 146 2.16 -11.58 -9.30
C ALA A 146 1.48 -10.67 -10.32
N THR A 147 0.17 -10.45 -10.16
CA THR A 147 -0.63 -9.58 -11.04
C THR A 147 -1.41 -8.60 -10.20
N TYR A 148 -1.42 -7.35 -10.65
CA TYR A 148 -2.11 -6.24 -10.00
C TYR A 148 -3.06 -5.56 -10.97
N GLU A 149 -4.22 -5.16 -10.48
CA GLU A 149 -5.07 -4.17 -11.12
C GLU A 149 -4.82 -2.81 -10.48
N ILE A 150 -4.66 -1.77 -11.31
CA ILE A 150 -4.35 -0.44 -10.85
C ILE A 150 -5.44 0.53 -11.28
N ALA A 151 -6.00 1.20 -10.29
CA ALA A 151 -7.01 2.22 -10.43
C ALA A 151 -6.38 3.59 -10.22
N ILE A 152 -6.34 4.47 -11.23
CA ILE A 152 -5.86 5.84 -11.10
C ILE A 152 -7.05 6.78 -11.14
N SER A 153 -7.14 7.68 -10.15
CA SER A 153 -8.19 8.67 -10.01
C SER A 153 -7.63 10.07 -9.82
N ASP A 154 -8.39 11.08 -10.20
CA ASP A 154 -8.07 12.48 -9.94
C ASP A 154 -8.39 12.88 -8.48
N ASP A 155 -8.11 14.12 -8.10
CA ASP A 155 -8.35 14.69 -6.77
C ASP A 155 -9.84 14.76 -6.37
N ARG A 156 -10.75 14.55 -7.34
CA ARG A 156 -12.20 14.43 -7.10
C ARG A 156 -12.66 12.97 -7.02
N GLY A 157 -11.73 12.01 -7.01
CA GLY A 157 -12.02 10.58 -6.97
C GLY A 157 -12.55 9.99 -8.29
N ARG A 158 -12.53 10.75 -9.40
CA ARG A 158 -13.03 10.28 -10.69
C ARG A 158 -11.96 9.42 -11.39
N ARG A 159 -12.36 8.26 -11.93
CA ARG A 159 -11.45 7.36 -12.66
C ARG A 159 -10.82 8.05 -13.86
N VAL A 160 -9.49 8.09 -13.88
CA VAL A 160 -8.64 8.63 -14.94
C VAL A 160 -8.10 7.51 -15.83
N CYS A 161 -7.59 6.46 -15.21
CA CYS A 161 -7.02 5.32 -15.91
C CYS A 161 -7.31 4.03 -15.15
N SER A 162 -7.48 2.94 -15.89
CA SER A 162 -7.43 1.56 -15.38
C SER A 162 -6.26 0.85 -16.05
N ALA A 163 -5.43 0.19 -15.25
CA ALA A 163 -4.28 -0.55 -15.74
C ALA A 163 -4.20 -1.93 -15.08
N ARG A 164 -3.42 -2.81 -15.69
CA ARG A 164 -3.08 -4.11 -15.17
C ARG A 164 -1.58 -4.34 -15.40
N LEU A 165 -0.90 -4.81 -14.37
CA LEU A 165 0.52 -5.16 -14.41
C LEU A 165 0.70 -6.61 -14.02
N THR A 166 1.51 -7.35 -14.79
CA THR A 166 1.99 -8.67 -14.41
C THR A 166 3.50 -8.62 -14.23
N CYS A 167 3.99 -9.11 -13.08
CA CYS A 167 5.39 -9.23 -12.74
C CYS A 167 5.82 -10.69 -12.63
N LEU A 168 7.05 -10.95 -13.05
CA LEU A 168 7.77 -12.19 -12.80
C LEU A 168 8.59 -12.04 -11.51
N LEU A 169 8.51 -13.02 -10.60
CA LEU A 169 9.25 -13.04 -9.34
C LEU A 169 10.51 -13.90 -9.50
N ARG A 170 11.70 -13.32 -9.25
CA ARG A 170 13.02 -13.94 -9.51
C ARG A 170 13.88 -13.98 -8.25
N GLU A 171 14.77 -14.96 -8.19
CA GLU A 171 15.75 -15.12 -7.10
C GLU A 171 17.08 -14.40 -7.38
N GLN A 172 17.29 -13.93 -8.62
CA GLN A 172 18.49 -13.25 -9.05
C GLN A 172 18.16 -11.99 -9.82
N VAL A 173 18.91 -10.93 -9.60
CA VAL A 173 18.85 -9.71 -10.40
C VAL A 173 19.20 -10.04 -11.84
N PRO A 174 18.49 -9.54 -12.85
CA PRO A 174 18.84 -9.72 -14.26
C PRO A 174 20.27 -9.25 -14.55
N PRO A 175 20.98 -9.85 -15.50
CA PRO A 175 22.31 -9.39 -15.91
C PRO A 175 22.31 -7.89 -16.24
N GLY A 176 23.26 -7.14 -15.66
CA GLY A 176 23.37 -5.68 -15.79
C GLY A 176 22.48 -4.89 -14.84
N GLY A 177 21.64 -5.54 -14.03
CA GLY A 177 20.93 -4.91 -12.92
C GLY A 177 21.80 -4.82 -11.66
N HIS A 178 21.42 -3.95 -10.75
CA HIS A 178 22.05 -3.81 -9.44
C HIS A 178 21.07 -4.28 -8.37
N ASP A 179 21.59 -4.88 -7.30
CA ASP A 179 20.77 -5.16 -6.11
C ASP A 179 20.32 -3.82 -5.52
N PRO A 180 19.03 -3.65 -5.20
CA PRO A 180 18.55 -2.42 -4.53
C PRO A 180 19.34 -2.06 -3.26
N GLY A 181 19.84 -3.07 -2.51
CA GLY A 181 20.71 -2.88 -1.37
C GLY A 181 22.07 -2.27 -1.73
N ASP A 182 22.67 -2.69 -2.85
CA ASP A 182 23.97 -2.16 -3.32
C ASP A 182 23.83 -0.69 -3.77
N VAL A 183 22.70 -0.35 -4.40
CA VAL A 183 22.44 1.04 -4.85
C VAL A 183 22.27 1.98 -3.66
N ALA A 184 21.68 1.52 -2.57
CA ALA A 184 21.54 2.31 -1.35
C ALA A 184 22.90 2.55 -0.65
N ALA A 185 23.73 1.50 -0.56
CA ALA A 185 25.08 1.56 0.06
C ALA A 185 26.08 2.42 -0.72
N ALA A 186 25.95 2.52 -2.05
CA ALA A 186 26.85 3.31 -2.89
C ALA A 186 26.61 4.84 -2.83
N ARG A 187 25.59 5.30 -2.10
CA ARG A 187 25.20 6.72 -1.97
C ARG A 187 25.52 7.33 -0.60
N GLU A 188 26.05 6.54 0.33
CA GLU A 188 26.62 6.98 1.60
C GLU A 188 28.11 7.36 1.43
#